data_3bf9e13fbd423fc95d658706062e46a8
#
_entry.id   3bf9e13fbd423fc95d658706062e46a8
#
_cell.length_a   1.000
_cell.length_b   1.000
_cell.length_c   1.000
_cell.angle_alpha   90.00
_cell.angle_beta   90.00
_cell.angle_gamma   90.00
#
_symmetry.space_group_name_H-M   'P 1'
#
loop_
_entity.id
_entity.type
_entity.pdbx_description
1 polymer ?
#
loop_
_entity_poly.entity_id
_entity_poly.type
_entity_poly.pdbx_seq_one_letter_code
_entity_poly.pdbx_strand_id
1 'polypeptide(L)'
;MKLLSWNTAKRLKKVPQQIDLINEISPDIVALQEILLSTDLKFKKLLKNNYPYISSSFELAKDLTILKNKRMFGQLIASKYPFTPLDPENFKIPWHERVLSVLLDVDEKKLQIHTTHIPPGSSNGWIKIDTIKGIVDYFSEKSDYDQILCGDFNTPQKEDEENGIITFGQTVRSSGKVVTKKQFRGGLGVDWDKGERSLFKELREYGLVDVFRELNPSNYEAYSWQFIRKNRTFNKRFDHIFADKQLKAISCNYHNSPSELSDHRPIISEFSF
;
A
#
# COMPACT_ATOMS: atom_id res chain seq x y z
N MET A 1 -5.13 18.61 1.83
CA MET A 1 -3.91 17.81 1.54
C MET A 1 -4.25 16.70 0.57
N LYS A 2 -3.50 16.57 -0.52
CA LYS A 2 -3.67 15.51 -1.53
C LYS A 2 -2.54 14.48 -1.38
N LEU A 3 -2.89 13.23 -1.14
CA LEU A 3 -1.98 12.09 -1.06
C LEU A 3 -2.13 11.21 -2.29
N LEU A 4 -1.01 10.87 -2.93
CA LEU A 4 -0.92 9.85 -3.98
C LEU A 4 -0.12 8.67 -3.45
N SER A 5 -0.67 7.45 -3.58
CA SER A 5 0.04 6.18 -3.36
C SER A 5 0.09 5.38 -4.66
N TRP A 6 1.28 4.89 -5.05
CA TRP A 6 1.47 4.21 -6.32
C TRP A 6 2.58 3.16 -6.29
N ASN A 7 2.25 1.92 -6.60
CA ASN A 7 3.23 0.88 -6.92
C ASN A 7 3.79 1.14 -8.33
N THR A 8 5.08 1.45 -8.44
CA THR A 8 5.76 1.82 -9.70
C THR A 8 6.20 0.62 -10.54
N ALA A 9 5.92 -0.61 -10.08
CA ALA A 9 6.19 -1.88 -10.76
C ALA A 9 7.65 -2.02 -11.23
N LYS A 10 8.62 -1.46 -10.49
CA LYS A 10 10.07 -1.51 -10.84
C LYS A 10 10.40 -1.12 -12.29
N ARG A 11 9.64 -0.21 -12.89
CA ARG A 11 9.79 0.20 -14.30
C ARG A 11 11.01 1.11 -14.50
N LEU A 12 12.24 0.56 -14.49
CA LEU A 12 13.52 1.30 -14.60
C LEU A 12 13.56 2.41 -15.66
N LYS A 13 13.06 2.10 -16.86
CA LYS A 13 13.09 3.02 -18.01
C LYS A 13 11.95 4.04 -17.98
N LYS A 14 10.93 3.84 -17.16
CA LYS A 14 9.71 4.66 -17.11
C LYS A 14 9.71 5.69 -16.00
N VAL A 15 10.77 5.74 -15.19
CA VAL A 15 10.87 6.71 -14.08
C VAL A 15 10.57 8.15 -14.51
N PRO A 16 11.10 8.70 -15.62
CA PRO A 16 10.77 10.07 -16.03
C PRO A 16 9.27 10.25 -16.29
N GLN A 17 8.64 9.35 -17.06
CA GLN A 17 7.21 9.45 -17.37
C GLN A 17 6.32 9.23 -16.13
N GLN A 18 6.77 8.42 -15.17
CA GLN A 18 6.10 8.28 -13.88
C GLN A 18 6.14 9.60 -13.10
N ILE A 19 7.27 10.29 -13.12
CA ILE A 19 7.40 11.61 -12.49
C ILE A 19 6.55 12.67 -13.21
N ASP A 20 6.49 12.63 -14.54
CA ASP A 20 5.64 13.56 -15.33
C ASP A 20 4.17 13.40 -14.91
N LEU A 21 3.68 12.17 -14.77
CA LEU A 21 2.32 11.89 -14.27
C LEU A 21 2.11 12.38 -12.83
N ILE A 22 3.09 12.16 -11.94
CA ILE A 22 3.01 12.66 -10.55
C ILE A 22 2.92 14.19 -10.55
N ASN A 23 3.70 14.87 -11.37
CA ASN A 23 3.68 16.33 -11.49
C ASN A 23 2.36 16.84 -12.08
N GLU A 24 1.79 16.15 -13.06
CA GLU A 24 0.46 16.45 -13.61
C GLU A 24 -0.63 16.37 -12.54
N ILE A 25 -0.64 15.30 -11.76
CA ILE A 25 -1.58 15.11 -10.63
C ILE A 25 -1.33 16.14 -9.53
N SER A 26 -0.08 16.55 -9.35
CA SER A 26 0.38 17.53 -8.35
C SER A 26 -0.11 17.26 -6.92
N PRO A 27 0.14 16.07 -6.35
CA PRO A 27 -0.19 15.79 -4.96
C PRO A 27 0.70 16.60 -4.01
N ASP A 28 0.31 16.69 -2.74
CA ASP A 28 1.14 17.27 -1.68
C ASP A 28 2.10 16.25 -1.10
N ILE A 29 1.68 14.98 -1.10
CA ILE A 29 2.45 13.83 -0.62
C ILE A 29 2.41 12.73 -1.67
N VAL A 30 3.57 12.15 -1.95
CA VAL A 30 3.78 11.02 -2.85
C VAL A 30 4.32 9.85 -2.06
N ALA A 31 3.65 8.70 -2.10
CA ALA A 31 4.08 7.44 -1.49
C ALA A 31 4.26 6.39 -2.60
N LEU A 32 5.50 5.99 -2.88
CA LEU A 32 5.82 5.06 -3.97
C LEU A 32 6.26 3.70 -3.43
N GLN A 33 5.81 2.62 -4.08
CA GLN A 33 6.19 1.26 -3.79
C GLN A 33 6.95 0.64 -4.98
N GLU A 34 7.63 -0.47 -4.74
CA GLU A 34 8.51 -1.17 -5.69
C GLU A 34 9.62 -0.29 -6.30
N ILE A 35 10.13 0.67 -5.52
CA ILE A 35 11.35 1.38 -5.89
C ILE A 35 12.52 0.40 -5.80
N LEU A 36 13.44 0.46 -6.77
CA LEU A 36 14.69 -0.30 -6.72
C LEU A 36 15.82 0.58 -6.18
N LEU A 37 16.78 -0.01 -5.48
CA LEU A 37 17.98 0.70 -5.02
C LEU A 37 18.68 1.43 -6.18
N SER A 38 18.72 0.81 -7.37
CA SER A 38 19.30 1.41 -8.59
C SER A 38 18.51 2.60 -9.16
N THR A 39 17.24 2.79 -8.77
CA THR A 39 16.41 3.90 -9.21
C THR A 39 16.13 4.94 -8.13
N ASP A 40 16.47 4.66 -6.88
CA ASP A 40 16.21 5.55 -5.73
C ASP A 40 16.75 6.97 -5.96
N LEU A 41 18.03 7.10 -6.27
CA LEU A 41 18.63 8.40 -6.55
C LEU A 41 17.99 9.12 -7.74
N LYS A 42 17.53 8.39 -8.75
CA LYS A 42 16.86 8.97 -9.91
C LYS A 42 15.50 9.55 -9.54
N PHE A 43 14.69 8.82 -8.76
CA PHE A 43 13.42 9.32 -8.23
C PHE A 43 13.64 10.56 -7.37
N LYS A 44 14.56 10.52 -6.41
CA LYS A 44 14.87 11.65 -5.53
C LYS A 44 15.28 12.89 -6.32
N LYS A 45 16.19 12.74 -7.30
CA LYS A 45 16.65 13.84 -8.14
C LYS A 45 15.50 14.50 -8.93
N LEU A 46 14.60 13.70 -9.50
CA LEU A 46 13.51 14.22 -10.34
C LEU A 46 12.36 14.81 -9.52
N LEU A 47 12.10 14.28 -8.32
CA LEU A 47 11.05 14.78 -7.41
C LEU A 47 11.47 16.05 -6.67
N LYS A 48 12.77 16.26 -6.43
CA LYS A 48 13.29 17.30 -5.51
C LYS A 48 12.82 18.71 -5.82
N ASN A 49 12.55 19.04 -7.09
CA ASN A 49 12.11 20.39 -7.48
C ASN A 49 10.72 20.73 -6.92
N ASN A 50 9.82 19.76 -6.83
CA ASN A 50 8.44 19.94 -6.37
C ASN A 50 8.20 19.41 -4.95
N TYR A 51 9.11 18.57 -4.45
CA TYR A 51 9.03 17.93 -3.14
C TYR A 51 10.37 18.09 -2.41
N PRO A 52 10.54 19.13 -1.57
CA PRO A 52 11.80 19.38 -0.89
C PRO A 52 12.19 18.32 0.15
N TYR A 53 11.22 17.59 0.66
CA TYR A 53 11.40 16.55 1.68
C TYR A 53 11.18 15.18 1.05
N ILE A 54 12.22 14.34 1.02
CA ILE A 54 12.17 13.01 0.41
C ILE A 54 12.98 12.04 1.26
N SER A 55 12.41 10.86 1.51
CA SER A 55 13.12 9.74 2.13
C SER A 55 12.74 8.42 1.48
N SER A 56 13.61 7.43 1.60
CA SER A 56 13.36 6.06 1.16
C SER A 56 13.71 5.05 2.23
N SER A 57 13.06 3.89 2.20
CA SER A 57 13.36 2.80 3.13
C SER A 57 14.80 2.28 3.00
N PHE A 58 15.49 2.59 1.91
CA PHE A 58 16.89 2.25 1.72
C PHE A 58 17.83 3.07 2.62
N GLU A 59 17.47 4.32 2.94
CA GLU A 59 18.25 5.18 3.84
C GLU A 59 18.16 4.71 5.29
N LEU A 60 17.08 4.02 5.64
CA LEU A 60 16.84 3.51 6.99
C LEU A 60 17.30 2.04 7.14
N ALA A 61 17.70 1.39 6.05
CA ALA A 61 18.14 0.00 6.09
C ALA A 61 19.52 -0.11 6.76
N LYS A 62 19.62 -0.93 7.80
CA LYS A 62 20.88 -1.20 8.52
C LYS A 62 21.91 -1.94 7.67
N ASP A 63 21.47 -2.75 6.71
CA ASP A 63 22.32 -3.53 5.82
C ASP A 63 21.73 -3.57 4.40
N LEU A 64 22.37 -2.87 3.46
CA LEU A 64 21.97 -2.85 2.05
C LEU A 64 22.29 -4.16 1.32
N THR A 65 23.17 -5.01 1.85
CA THR A 65 23.58 -6.26 1.18
C THR A 65 22.45 -7.31 1.12
N ILE A 66 21.48 -7.20 2.02
CA ILE A 66 20.29 -8.06 2.04
C ILE A 66 19.24 -7.66 1.00
N LEU A 67 19.32 -6.44 0.42
CA LEU A 67 18.35 -5.88 -0.50
C LEU A 67 18.54 -6.40 -1.93
N LYS A 68 18.40 -7.72 -2.09
CA LYS A 68 18.54 -8.45 -3.36
C LYS A 68 17.42 -9.47 -3.53
N ASN A 69 17.22 -9.93 -4.75
CA ASN A 69 16.19 -10.92 -5.09
C ASN A 69 14.80 -10.48 -4.62
N LYS A 70 14.16 -11.27 -3.75
CA LYS A 70 12.82 -10.98 -3.22
C LYS A 70 12.76 -9.73 -2.33
N ARG A 71 13.90 -9.27 -1.81
CA ARG A 71 14.04 -8.11 -0.92
C ARG A 71 14.53 -6.84 -1.62
N MET A 72 14.63 -6.83 -2.96
CA MET A 72 15.20 -5.72 -3.73
C MET A 72 14.31 -4.46 -3.80
N PHE A 73 13.09 -4.53 -3.30
CA PHE A 73 12.12 -3.44 -3.39
C PHE A 73 12.06 -2.62 -2.11
N GLY A 74 12.13 -1.31 -2.26
CA GLY A 74 11.92 -0.35 -1.19
C GLY A 74 10.71 0.55 -1.43
N GLN A 75 10.51 1.47 -0.49
CA GLN A 75 9.48 2.49 -0.47
C GLN A 75 10.11 3.87 -0.56
N LEU A 76 9.37 4.86 -1.09
CA LEU A 76 9.78 6.25 -1.09
C LEU A 76 8.59 7.13 -0.71
N ILE A 77 8.82 8.10 0.18
CA ILE A 77 7.89 9.18 0.46
C ILE A 77 8.54 10.49 0.05
N ALA A 78 7.80 11.31 -0.71
CA ALA A 78 8.16 12.68 -1.04
C ALA A 78 7.02 13.63 -0.63
N SER A 79 7.34 14.79 -0.07
CA SER A 79 6.37 15.70 0.51
C SER A 79 6.74 17.16 0.25
N LYS A 80 5.71 18.01 0.10
CA LYS A 80 5.84 19.47 0.15
C LYS A 80 6.00 19.97 1.59
N TYR A 81 5.54 19.21 2.57
CA TYR A 81 5.63 19.51 4.00
C TYR A 81 6.86 18.87 4.62
N PRO A 82 7.47 19.52 5.65
CA PRO A 82 8.58 18.92 6.38
C PRO A 82 8.15 17.65 7.10
N PHE A 83 9.06 16.68 7.19
CA PHE A 83 8.84 15.46 7.94
C PHE A 83 10.11 14.88 8.53
N THR A 84 9.94 14.02 9.53
CA THR A 84 11.00 13.19 10.12
C THR A 84 10.70 11.72 9.84
N PRO A 85 11.62 10.95 9.25
CA PRO A 85 11.46 9.50 9.10
C PRO A 85 11.39 8.81 10.47
N LEU A 86 10.52 7.80 10.58
CA LEU A 86 10.39 6.96 11.78
C LEU A 86 11.18 5.67 11.63
N ASP A 87 11.61 5.10 12.76
CA ASP A 87 12.36 3.84 12.77
C ASP A 87 11.48 2.69 12.21
N PRO A 88 11.90 2.01 11.14
CA PRO A 88 11.16 0.89 10.58
C PRO A 88 11.08 -0.32 11.53
N GLU A 89 11.93 -0.41 12.56
CA GLU A 89 11.87 -1.47 13.56
C GLU A 89 10.68 -1.36 14.52
N ASN A 90 9.97 -0.22 14.52
CA ASN A 90 8.69 -0.09 15.21
C ASN A 90 7.65 -1.09 14.66
N PHE A 91 7.80 -1.50 13.40
CA PHE A 91 7.00 -2.58 12.81
C PHE A 91 7.72 -3.92 12.99
N LYS A 92 7.09 -4.85 13.70
CA LYS A 92 7.60 -6.22 13.90
C LYS A 92 7.35 -7.09 12.66
N ILE A 93 7.90 -6.68 11.51
CA ILE A 93 7.73 -7.34 10.22
C ILE A 93 9.03 -8.04 9.75
N PRO A 94 8.94 -9.10 8.93
CA PRO A 94 10.13 -9.83 8.49
C PRO A 94 11.09 -9.02 7.62
N TRP A 95 10.58 -8.06 6.82
CA TRP A 95 11.33 -7.25 5.86
C TRP A 95 11.06 -5.77 6.06
N HIS A 96 11.89 -5.09 6.85
CA HIS A 96 11.69 -3.69 7.23
C HIS A 96 11.71 -2.72 6.05
N GLU A 97 12.42 -3.04 4.97
CA GLU A 97 12.41 -2.24 3.72
C GLU A 97 11.03 -2.18 3.03
N ARG A 98 10.07 -2.97 3.50
CA ARG A 98 8.69 -2.99 2.97
C ARG A 98 7.76 -1.98 3.60
N VAL A 99 8.22 -1.27 4.61
CA VAL A 99 7.50 -0.15 5.24
C VAL A 99 8.41 1.07 5.28
N LEU A 100 7.86 2.23 5.01
CA LEU A 100 8.47 3.52 5.27
C LEU A 100 7.43 4.39 5.98
N SER A 101 7.85 4.98 7.09
CA SER A 101 6.99 5.82 7.92
C SER A 101 7.64 7.17 8.16
N VAL A 102 6.83 8.22 8.15
CA VAL A 102 7.27 9.58 8.43
C VAL A 102 6.27 10.27 9.35
N LEU A 103 6.76 11.17 10.20
CA LEU A 103 5.96 12.12 10.96
C LEU A 103 6.04 13.47 10.25
N LEU A 104 4.93 13.89 9.66
CA LEU A 104 4.78 15.17 8.95
C LEU A 104 4.37 16.29 9.90
N ASP A 105 4.87 17.48 9.61
CA ASP A 105 4.38 18.73 10.18
C ASP A 105 3.52 19.45 9.13
N VAL A 106 2.19 19.49 9.33
CA VAL A 106 1.22 20.10 8.40
C VAL A 106 0.41 21.13 9.18
N ASP A 107 0.61 22.43 8.90
CA ASP A 107 -0.20 23.53 9.45
C ASP A 107 -0.46 23.41 10.97
N GLU A 108 0.62 23.31 11.76
CA GLU A 108 0.61 23.15 13.22
C GLU A 108 0.11 21.78 13.73
N LYS A 109 -0.27 20.87 12.84
CA LYS A 109 -0.66 19.51 13.17
C LYS A 109 0.44 18.53 12.80
N LYS A 110 0.52 17.43 13.54
CA LYS A 110 1.39 16.29 13.20
C LYS A 110 0.57 15.13 12.68
N LEU A 111 1.05 14.52 11.61
CA LEU A 111 0.39 13.41 10.93
C LEU A 111 1.41 12.32 10.63
N GLN A 112 1.13 11.08 10.99
CA GLN A 112 1.95 9.95 10.57
C GLN A 112 1.47 9.41 9.23
N ILE A 113 2.40 9.29 8.27
CA ILE A 113 2.17 8.62 7.00
C ILE A 113 3.03 7.37 6.94
N HIS A 114 2.38 6.24 6.70
CA HIS A 114 3.00 4.94 6.53
C HIS A 114 2.72 4.45 5.11
N THR A 115 3.76 4.04 4.39
CA THR A 115 3.60 3.35 3.11
C THR A 115 4.17 1.95 3.17
N THR A 116 3.46 0.98 2.57
CA THR A 116 3.87 -0.42 2.57
C THR A 116 3.73 -1.07 1.20
N HIS A 117 4.57 -2.07 0.95
CA HIS A 117 4.34 -3.07 -0.09
C HIS A 117 4.39 -4.45 0.57
N ILE A 118 3.23 -5.01 0.87
CA ILE A 118 3.13 -6.35 1.45
C ILE A 118 3.57 -7.39 0.41
N PRO A 119 4.57 -8.25 0.72
CA PRO A 119 5.06 -9.24 -0.23
C PRO A 119 3.94 -10.15 -0.75
N PRO A 120 3.79 -10.34 -2.09
CA PRO A 120 2.75 -11.19 -2.62
C PRO A 120 2.93 -12.64 -2.16
N GLY A 121 1.89 -13.24 -1.60
CA GLY A 121 1.92 -14.60 -1.10
C GLY A 121 2.20 -15.66 -2.18
N SER A 122 1.98 -15.34 -3.47
CA SER A 122 2.29 -16.23 -4.60
C SER A 122 3.78 -16.58 -4.69
N SER A 123 4.66 -15.64 -4.37
CA SER A 123 6.12 -15.80 -4.46
C SER A 123 6.81 -15.84 -3.10
N ASN A 124 6.17 -15.35 -2.02
CA ASN A 124 6.80 -15.19 -0.71
C ASN A 124 6.13 -16.00 0.41
N GLY A 125 5.04 -16.72 0.10
CA GLY A 125 4.39 -17.58 1.08
C GLY A 125 3.91 -16.81 2.32
N TRP A 126 4.18 -17.37 3.50
CA TRP A 126 3.74 -16.86 4.80
C TRP A 126 4.37 -15.54 5.23
N ILE A 127 5.48 -15.10 4.60
CA ILE A 127 6.04 -13.76 4.80
C ILE A 127 4.96 -12.68 4.61
N LYS A 128 3.99 -12.90 3.69
CA LYS A 128 2.84 -12.02 3.52
C LYS A 128 2.03 -11.88 4.81
N ILE A 129 1.66 -13.01 5.42
CA ILE A 129 0.83 -13.04 6.63
C ILE A 129 1.59 -12.46 7.82
N ASP A 130 2.87 -12.79 7.97
CA ASP A 130 3.73 -12.24 9.03
C ASP A 130 3.87 -10.72 8.88
N THR A 131 3.96 -10.22 7.64
CA THR A 131 4.00 -8.77 7.38
C THR A 131 2.68 -8.10 7.74
N ILE A 132 1.54 -8.67 7.33
CA ILE A 132 0.21 -8.16 7.71
C ILE A 132 0.07 -8.12 9.23
N LYS A 133 0.44 -9.21 9.91
CA LYS A 133 0.37 -9.29 11.36
C LYS A 133 1.18 -8.18 12.03
N GLY A 134 2.44 -7.99 11.64
CA GLY A 134 3.28 -6.95 12.22
C GLY A 134 2.77 -5.53 11.94
N ILE A 135 2.10 -5.30 10.80
CA ILE A 135 1.42 -4.03 10.52
C ILE A 135 0.21 -3.86 11.44
N VAL A 136 -0.65 -4.86 11.54
CA VAL A 136 -1.86 -4.80 12.39
C VAL A 136 -1.49 -4.65 13.86
N ASP A 137 -0.47 -5.39 14.33
CA ASP A 137 0.04 -5.28 15.70
C ASP A 137 0.55 -3.85 16.01
N TYR A 138 1.21 -3.18 15.05
CA TYR A 138 1.65 -1.78 15.21
C TYR A 138 0.46 -0.84 15.46
N PHE A 139 -0.60 -0.94 14.67
CA PHE A 139 -1.77 -0.08 14.80
C PHE A 139 -2.70 -0.45 15.96
N SER A 140 -2.47 -1.58 16.64
CA SER A 140 -3.16 -1.91 17.89
C SER A 140 -2.73 -1.01 19.06
N GLU A 141 -1.52 -0.44 18.97
CA GLU A 141 -1.01 0.52 19.94
C GLU A 141 -1.57 1.92 19.64
N LYS A 142 -1.98 2.62 20.70
CA LYS A 142 -2.52 3.97 20.55
C LYS A 142 -1.44 4.96 20.15
N SER A 143 -1.70 5.73 19.11
CA SER A 143 -0.85 6.84 18.68
C SER A 143 -1.37 8.19 19.24
N ASP A 144 -0.45 9.11 19.50
CA ASP A 144 -0.78 10.51 19.83
C ASP A 144 -1.08 11.36 18.57
N TYR A 145 -0.85 10.79 17.38
CA TYR A 145 -0.99 11.47 16.10
C TYR A 145 -2.00 10.75 15.22
N ASP A 146 -2.71 11.52 14.40
CA ASP A 146 -3.51 10.96 13.31
C ASP A 146 -2.62 10.16 12.35
N GLN A 147 -3.15 9.05 11.81
CA GLN A 147 -2.37 8.11 11.01
C GLN A 147 -3.04 7.84 9.66
N ILE A 148 -2.20 7.73 8.62
CA ILE A 148 -2.58 7.20 7.31
C ILE A 148 -1.64 6.05 6.94
N LEU A 149 -2.20 4.91 6.58
CA LEU A 149 -1.48 3.76 6.02
C LEU A 149 -1.90 3.56 4.57
N CYS A 150 -0.94 3.62 3.64
CA CYS A 150 -1.21 3.45 2.22
C CYS A 150 -0.22 2.48 1.55
N GLY A 151 -0.53 2.02 0.35
CA GLY A 151 0.37 1.20 -0.44
C GLY A 151 -0.28 0.02 -1.15
N ASP A 152 0.57 -0.92 -1.60
CA ASP A 152 0.17 -2.19 -2.18
C ASP A 152 0.12 -3.30 -1.11
N PHE A 153 -1.07 -3.74 -0.80
CA PHE A 153 -1.31 -4.78 0.21
C PHE A 153 -1.38 -6.20 -0.39
N ASN A 154 -1.40 -6.30 -1.72
CA ASN A 154 -1.55 -7.58 -2.43
C ASN A 154 -2.76 -8.41 -1.97
N THR A 155 -3.79 -7.78 -1.45
CA THR A 155 -5.05 -8.35 -0.92
C THR A 155 -6.18 -7.31 -1.03
N PRO A 156 -7.47 -7.72 -1.11
CA PRO A 156 -8.02 -9.07 -1.08
C PRO A 156 -7.94 -9.79 -2.44
N GLN A 157 -8.28 -11.07 -2.46
CA GLN A 157 -8.45 -11.81 -3.71
C GLN A 157 -9.62 -11.25 -4.54
N LYS A 158 -10.73 -10.89 -3.88
CA LYS A 158 -11.93 -10.27 -4.46
C LYS A 158 -12.69 -9.52 -3.37
N GLU A 159 -13.33 -8.44 -3.71
CA GLU A 159 -14.41 -7.84 -2.93
C GLU A 159 -15.74 -8.39 -3.45
N ASP A 160 -16.68 -8.64 -2.56
CA ASP A 160 -17.96 -9.28 -2.84
C ASP A 160 -19.05 -8.66 -1.97
N GLU A 161 -20.17 -8.28 -2.56
CA GLU A 161 -21.25 -7.58 -1.85
C GLU A 161 -21.86 -8.41 -0.71
N GLU A 162 -22.02 -9.72 -0.95
CA GLU A 162 -22.67 -10.63 0.00
C GLU A 162 -21.66 -11.12 1.06
N ASN A 163 -20.41 -11.40 0.65
CA ASN A 163 -19.39 -12.04 1.48
C ASN A 163 -18.34 -11.05 2.03
N GLY A 164 -18.45 -9.76 1.72
CA GLY A 164 -17.44 -8.76 2.02
C GLY A 164 -16.15 -9.01 1.23
N ILE A 165 -15.02 -9.23 1.89
CA ILE A 165 -13.78 -9.62 1.21
C ILE A 165 -13.65 -11.13 1.11
N ILE A 166 -13.18 -11.61 -0.04
CA ILE A 166 -12.73 -13.00 -0.26
C ILE A 166 -11.20 -12.98 -0.28
N THR A 167 -10.60 -13.74 0.60
CA THR A 167 -9.14 -13.82 0.75
C THR A 167 -8.53 -14.88 -0.15
N PHE A 168 -7.21 -14.89 -0.30
CA PHE A 168 -6.52 -15.98 -1.02
C PHE A 168 -6.56 -17.32 -0.28
N GLY A 169 -6.84 -17.30 1.03
CA GLY A 169 -7.13 -18.51 1.83
C GLY A 169 -8.45 -19.20 1.46
N GLN A 170 -9.27 -18.55 0.64
CA GLN A 170 -10.59 -19.02 0.22
C GLN A 170 -10.65 -19.36 -1.27
N THR A 171 -11.71 -20.05 -1.67
CA THR A 171 -12.04 -20.38 -3.06
C THR A 171 -13.54 -20.17 -3.27
N VAL A 172 -13.91 -19.56 -4.39
CA VAL A 172 -15.29 -19.48 -4.86
C VAL A 172 -15.54 -20.69 -5.76
N ARG A 173 -16.51 -21.52 -5.41
CA ARG A 173 -16.95 -22.68 -6.23
C ARG A 173 -17.79 -22.21 -7.41
N SER A 174 -18.01 -23.07 -8.38
CA SER A 174 -18.90 -22.78 -9.54
C SER A 174 -20.34 -22.43 -9.14
N SER A 175 -20.79 -22.91 -7.97
CA SER A 175 -22.09 -22.55 -7.36
C SER A 175 -22.14 -21.16 -6.70
N GLY A 176 -21.06 -20.38 -6.73
CA GLY A 176 -20.92 -19.12 -5.99
C GLY A 176 -20.49 -19.29 -4.52
N LYS A 177 -20.59 -20.49 -3.95
CA LYS A 177 -20.26 -20.72 -2.53
C LYS A 177 -18.78 -20.48 -2.23
N VAL A 178 -18.49 -19.59 -1.28
CA VAL A 178 -17.15 -19.34 -0.74
C VAL A 178 -16.79 -20.41 0.27
N VAL A 179 -15.59 -20.99 0.13
CA VAL A 179 -15.11 -22.07 1.01
C VAL A 179 -13.64 -21.82 1.36
N THR A 180 -13.32 -21.91 2.65
CA THR A 180 -11.94 -21.84 3.13
C THR A 180 -11.16 -23.10 2.72
N LYS A 181 -9.96 -22.91 2.19
CA LYS A 181 -9.06 -24.00 1.80
C LYS A 181 -8.61 -24.77 3.06
N LYS A 182 -8.54 -26.10 2.97
CA LYS A 182 -8.00 -26.90 4.09
C LYS A 182 -6.51 -26.61 4.30
N GLN A 183 -5.75 -26.63 3.19
CA GLN A 183 -4.32 -26.35 3.15
C GLN A 183 -4.06 -25.24 2.13
N PHE A 184 -3.14 -24.33 2.45
CA PHE A 184 -2.71 -23.28 1.55
C PHE A 184 -1.26 -22.88 1.82
N ARG A 185 -0.40 -23.01 0.81
CA ARG A 185 1.02 -22.60 0.84
C ARG A 185 1.83 -23.18 2.01
N GLY A 186 1.60 -24.47 2.33
CA GLY A 186 2.32 -25.17 3.41
C GLY A 186 1.77 -24.91 4.81
N GLY A 187 0.61 -24.26 4.94
CA GLY A 187 -0.11 -24.05 6.22
C GLY A 187 -1.60 -24.23 6.09
N LEU A 188 -2.36 -23.85 7.10
CA LEU A 188 -3.82 -23.95 7.09
C LEU A 188 -4.44 -22.76 6.33
N GLY A 189 -5.43 -23.03 5.48
CA GLY A 189 -6.14 -21.99 4.75
C GLY A 189 -6.93 -21.06 5.67
N VAL A 190 -7.41 -21.56 6.82
CA VAL A 190 -8.10 -20.75 7.82
C VAL A 190 -7.19 -19.71 8.47
N ASP A 191 -5.93 -20.03 8.73
CA ASP A 191 -4.96 -19.10 9.31
C ASP A 191 -4.57 -18.02 8.29
N TRP A 192 -4.45 -18.41 7.02
CA TRP A 192 -4.25 -17.47 5.95
C TRP A 192 -5.43 -16.52 5.77
N ASP A 193 -6.66 -17.05 5.77
CA ASP A 193 -7.89 -16.26 5.68
C ASP A 193 -7.98 -15.25 6.83
N LYS A 194 -7.74 -15.72 8.06
CA LYS A 194 -7.71 -14.86 9.25
C LYS A 194 -6.66 -13.75 9.12
N GLY A 195 -5.46 -14.09 8.68
CA GLY A 195 -4.37 -13.13 8.53
C GLY A 195 -4.66 -12.04 7.48
N GLU A 196 -5.19 -12.40 6.29
CA GLU A 196 -5.56 -11.36 5.30
C GLU A 196 -6.76 -10.53 5.76
N ARG A 197 -7.70 -11.14 6.47
CA ARG A 197 -8.91 -10.48 6.93
C ARG A 197 -8.66 -9.50 8.07
N SER A 198 -7.65 -9.76 8.93
CA SER A 198 -7.29 -8.87 10.03
C SER A 198 -6.95 -7.47 9.55
N LEU A 199 -6.31 -7.34 8.37
CA LEU A 199 -5.98 -6.04 7.79
C LEU A 199 -7.21 -5.13 7.63
N PHE A 200 -8.35 -5.66 7.23
CA PHE A 200 -9.57 -4.86 7.01
C PHE A 200 -10.42 -4.75 8.26
N LYS A 201 -10.48 -5.81 9.07
CA LYS A 201 -11.32 -5.88 10.26
C LYS A 201 -10.66 -5.17 11.45
N GLU A 202 -9.44 -5.57 11.79
CA GLU A 202 -8.77 -5.09 13.00
C GLU A 202 -8.30 -3.64 12.85
N LEU A 203 -7.78 -3.22 11.67
CA LEU A 203 -7.48 -1.81 11.42
C LEU A 203 -8.72 -0.92 11.63
N ARG A 204 -9.91 -1.39 11.17
CA ARG A 204 -11.16 -0.67 11.40
C ARG A 204 -11.53 -0.60 12.89
N GLU A 205 -11.30 -1.66 13.65
CA GLU A 205 -11.49 -1.70 15.10
C GLU A 205 -10.54 -0.74 15.82
N TYR A 206 -9.32 -0.57 15.32
CA TYR A 206 -8.32 0.39 15.83
C TYR A 206 -8.52 1.83 15.34
N GLY A 207 -9.54 2.08 14.52
CA GLY A 207 -9.92 3.42 14.09
C GLY A 207 -9.50 3.79 12.67
N LEU A 208 -8.74 2.96 11.94
CA LEU A 208 -8.37 3.20 10.56
C LEU A 208 -9.39 2.61 9.60
N VAL A 209 -9.96 3.43 8.74
CA VAL A 209 -10.96 3.01 7.75
C VAL A 209 -10.36 3.00 6.34
N ASP A 210 -10.79 2.07 5.49
CA ASP A 210 -10.49 2.09 4.06
C ASP A 210 -11.20 3.28 3.41
N VAL A 211 -10.45 4.34 3.14
CA VAL A 211 -10.97 5.64 2.67
C VAL A 211 -11.78 5.49 1.39
N PHE A 212 -11.33 4.63 0.48
CA PHE A 212 -12.06 4.40 -0.76
C PHE A 212 -13.45 3.82 -0.48
N ARG A 213 -13.58 2.85 0.42
CA ARG A 213 -14.84 2.21 0.77
C ARG A 213 -15.74 3.04 1.68
N GLU A 214 -15.18 3.95 2.47
CA GLU A 214 -16.00 4.93 3.21
C GLU A 214 -16.70 5.94 2.26
N LEU A 215 -16.09 6.26 1.11
CA LEU A 215 -16.62 7.23 0.16
C LEU A 215 -17.38 6.59 -1.01
N ASN A 216 -17.17 5.29 -1.28
CA ASN A 216 -17.79 4.59 -2.40
C ASN A 216 -18.49 3.31 -1.93
N PRO A 217 -19.71 3.05 -2.38
CA PRO A 217 -20.45 1.85 -1.97
C PRO A 217 -19.74 0.56 -2.42
N SER A 218 -20.05 -0.54 -1.76
CA SER A 218 -19.40 -1.85 -2.00
C SER A 218 -19.60 -2.38 -3.42
N ASN A 219 -20.72 -2.02 -4.08
CA ASN A 219 -21.01 -2.38 -5.47
C ASN A 219 -20.31 -1.49 -6.50
N TYR A 220 -19.64 -0.41 -6.09
CA TYR A 220 -18.84 0.39 -7.01
C TYR A 220 -17.57 -0.38 -7.39
N GLU A 221 -17.54 -0.88 -8.64
CA GLU A 221 -16.39 -1.63 -9.15
C GLU A 221 -15.18 -0.71 -9.34
N ALA A 222 -14.07 -1.08 -8.70
CA ALA A 222 -12.80 -0.40 -8.87
C ALA A 222 -11.65 -1.41 -8.81
N TYR A 223 -10.56 -1.06 -9.43
CA TYR A 223 -9.34 -1.86 -9.35
C TYR A 223 -8.10 -0.98 -9.43
N SER A 224 -7.05 -1.43 -8.77
CA SER A 224 -5.73 -0.84 -8.86
C SER A 224 -4.77 -1.65 -9.71
N TRP A 225 -4.95 -2.96 -9.76
CA TRP A 225 -4.09 -3.88 -10.50
C TRP A 225 -4.87 -4.68 -11.54
N GLN A 226 -4.27 -4.83 -12.72
CA GLN A 226 -4.88 -5.58 -13.82
C GLN A 226 -3.89 -6.57 -14.40
N PHE A 227 -4.35 -7.79 -14.65
CA PHE A 227 -3.59 -8.84 -15.30
C PHE A 227 -4.42 -9.50 -16.40
N ILE A 228 -3.82 -9.66 -17.58
CA ILE A 228 -4.46 -10.33 -18.73
C ILE A 228 -3.80 -11.69 -18.96
N ARG A 229 -4.59 -12.74 -18.94
CA ARG A 229 -4.14 -14.12 -19.23
C ARG A 229 -5.16 -14.87 -20.08
N LYS A 230 -4.73 -15.44 -21.21
CA LYS A 230 -5.60 -16.22 -22.12
C LYS A 230 -6.90 -15.47 -22.46
N ASN A 231 -6.81 -14.22 -22.88
CA ASN A 231 -7.92 -13.32 -23.21
C ASN A 231 -8.94 -13.08 -22.06
N ARG A 232 -8.54 -13.34 -20.81
CA ARG A 232 -9.31 -13.00 -19.62
C ARG A 232 -8.60 -11.91 -18.85
N THR A 233 -9.34 -10.88 -18.51
CA THR A 233 -8.87 -9.78 -17.66
C THR A 233 -9.20 -10.08 -16.20
N PHE A 234 -8.22 -9.90 -15.33
CA PHE A 234 -8.36 -10.04 -13.90
C PHE A 234 -8.07 -8.69 -13.25
N ASN A 235 -9.04 -8.13 -12.61
CA ASN A 235 -8.96 -6.86 -11.91
C ASN A 235 -8.92 -7.12 -10.40
N LYS A 236 -8.04 -6.41 -9.68
CA LYS A 236 -7.89 -6.51 -8.24
C LYS A 236 -7.72 -5.12 -7.63
N ARG A 237 -8.28 -4.91 -6.47
CA ARG A 237 -8.04 -3.72 -5.66
C ARG A 237 -7.01 -4.09 -4.59
N PHE A 238 -5.72 -3.94 -4.93
CA PHE A 238 -4.59 -4.28 -4.07
C PHE A 238 -4.00 -3.08 -3.36
N ASP A 239 -4.19 -1.90 -3.93
CA ASP A 239 -3.70 -0.66 -3.36
C ASP A 239 -4.81 0.02 -2.57
N HIS A 240 -4.51 0.40 -1.33
CA HIS A 240 -5.46 0.99 -0.40
C HIS A 240 -4.88 2.22 0.28
N ILE A 241 -5.76 3.08 0.79
CA ILE A 241 -5.47 4.12 1.77
C ILE A 241 -6.39 3.87 2.95
N PHE A 242 -5.79 3.52 4.09
CA PHE A 242 -6.47 3.49 5.38
C PHE A 242 -6.12 4.77 6.13
N ALA A 243 -7.08 5.41 6.76
CA ALA A 243 -6.87 6.64 7.51
C ALA A 243 -7.69 6.63 8.79
N ASP A 244 -7.21 7.33 9.80
CA ASP A 244 -7.98 7.57 11.01
C ASP A 244 -9.34 8.19 10.67
N LYS A 245 -10.40 7.72 11.33
CA LYS A 245 -11.80 8.14 11.08
C LYS A 245 -12.03 9.64 11.25
N GLN A 246 -11.22 10.30 12.08
CA GLN A 246 -11.29 11.73 12.29
C GLN A 246 -10.69 12.55 11.16
N LEU A 247 -9.85 11.95 10.31
CA LEU A 247 -9.35 12.59 9.11
C LEU A 247 -10.46 12.63 8.07
N LYS A 248 -10.96 13.83 7.78
CA LYS A 248 -12.05 14.02 6.82
C LYS A 248 -11.55 13.87 5.40
N ALA A 249 -11.76 12.70 4.81
CA ALA A 249 -11.53 12.49 3.39
C ALA A 249 -12.63 13.17 2.55
N ILE A 250 -12.21 13.93 1.53
CA ILE A 250 -13.09 14.62 0.57
C ILE A 250 -13.31 13.74 -0.66
N SER A 251 -12.25 13.08 -1.12
CA SER A 251 -12.26 12.20 -2.28
C SER A 251 -11.25 11.07 -2.14
N CYS A 252 -11.52 9.93 -2.78
CA CYS A 252 -10.57 8.84 -2.94
C CYS A 252 -10.88 8.09 -4.23
N ASN A 253 -9.92 8.07 -5.18
CA ASN A 253 -10.14 7.51 -6.51
C ASN A 253 -8.88 6.84 -7.04
N TYR A 254 -9.05 5.84 -7.93
CA TYR A 254 -7.98 5.28 -8.74
C TYR A 254 -7.82 6.08 -10.03
N HIS A 255 -6.61 6.59 -10.27
CA HIS A 255 -6.32 7.35 -11.47
C HIS A 255 -6.10 6.41 -12.66
N ASN A 256 -6.74 6.72 -13.80
CA ASN A 256 -6.57 5.91 -15.01
C ASN A 256 -5.26 6.25 -15.71
N SER A 257 -4.18 5.60 -15.30
CA SER A 257 -2.84 5.77 -15.86
C SER A 257 -2.52 4.74 -16.93
N PRO A 258 -1.65 5.06 -17.92
CA PRO A 258 -1.19 4.09 -18.90
C PRO A 258 -0.51 2.86 -18.27
N SER A 259 -0.88 1.66 -18.69
CA SER A 259 -0.37 0.39 -18.14
C SER A 259 1.13 0.14 -18.42
N GLU A 260 1.71 0.84 -19.40
CA GLU A 260 3.15 0.82 -19.64
C GLU A 260 3.97 1.53 -18.56
N LEU A 261 3.35 2.44 -17.79
CA LEU A 261 3.99 3.11 -16.65
C LEU A 261 4.03 2.20 -15.43
N SER A 262 2.95 1.49 -15.17
CA SER A 262 2.82 0.48 -14.12
C SER A 262 1.63 -0.41 -14.42
N ASP A 263 1.65 -1.67 -13.99
CA ASP A 263 0.46 -2.53 -13.96
C ASP A 263 -0.46 -2.21 -12.76
N HIS A 264 -0.06 -1.25 -11.92
CA HIS A 264 -0.90 -0.64 -10.89
C HIS A 264 -1.33 0.77 -11.25
N ARG A 265 -2.56 1.13 -10.89
CA ARG A 265 -3.10 2.49 -10.96
C ARG A 265 -2.80 3.24 -9.67
N PRO A 266 -2.37 4.51 -9.72
CA PRO A 266 -2.27 5.32 -8.51
C PRO A 266 -3.62 5.44 -7.81
N ILE A 267 -3.63 5.33 -6.48
CA ILE A 267 -4.75 5.74 -5.65
C ILE A 267 -4.47 7.12 -5.08
N ILE A 268 -5.46 8.01 -5.18
CA ILE A 268 -5.34 9.41 -4.79
C ILE A 268 -6.46 9.74 -3.83
N SER A 269 -6.12 10.31 -2.68
CA SER A 269 -7.11 10.81 -1.72
C SER A 269 -6.84 12.26 -1.34
N GLU A 270 -7.91 13.04 -1.18
CA GLU A 270 -7.86 14.40 -0.67
C GLU A 270 -8.49 14.46 0.72
N PHE A 271 -7.78 15.10 1.65
CA PHE A 271 -8.22 15.30 3.03
C PHE A 271 -8.36 16.80 3.32
N SER A 272 -9.38 17.19 4.09
CA SER A 272 -9.48 18.53 4.71
C SER A 272 -8.83 18.49 6.09
N PHE A 273 -8.07 19.53 6.39
CA PHE A 273 -7.43 19.78 7.69
C PHE A 273 -7.99 21.00 8.36
#